data_419b2b0a8060e115f8829897deebbdd7
#
_entry.id   419b2b0a8060e115f8829897deebbdd7
#
_cell.length_a   1.000
_cell.length_b   1.000
_cell.length_c   1.000
_cell.angle_alpha   90.00
_cell.angle_beta   90.00
_cell.angle_gamma   90.00
#
_symmetry.space_group_name_H-M   'P 1'
#
loop_
_entity.id
_entity.type
_entity.pdbx_description
1 polymer ?
#
loop_
_entity_poly.entity_id
_entity_poly.type
_entity_poly.pdbx_seq_one_letter_code
_entity_poly.pdbx_strand_id
1 'polypeptide(L)'
;IGHHAVLITIPGSDASLRPCLYMSHQDVVPVVEGTEQDWTHPAFSGDIADGYIWGRGTLDIKEQVFGVLEAAEYLLARGKSFARTAYLAFGDDEETINLGALAIAEHLKAQGVTLEFVLDEGGCKIEPGTAFGAPETSIVSVQLMEKGYADLELSVHSIGGHSSRPYGGTSLGRLSGAIADITRAPFAVRLNSAMTGAFETLAPYITEEPLKTLVR
;
A
#
# COMPACT_ATOMS: atom_id res chain seq x y z
N ILE A 1 17.58 -11.03 -2.61
CA ILE A 1 18.12 -9.97 -1.75
C ILE A 1 17.44 -10.07 -0.40
N GLY A 2 18.12 -9.71 0.68
CA GLY A 2 17.59 -9.97 2.01
C GLY A 2 17.45 -11.48 2.23
N HIS A 3 16.28 -11.97 2.70
CA HIS A 3 16.00 -13.38 2.86
C HIS A 3 15.43 -13.99 1.57
N HIS A 4 14.31 -13.47 1.08
CA HIS A 4 13.57 -14.05 -0.05
C HIS A 4 13.12 -13.01 -1.09
N ALA A 5 13.41 -11.72 -0.89
CA ALA A 5 13.07 -10.69 -1.87
C ALA A 5 13.84 -10.89 -3.17
N VAL A 6 13.17 -10.68 -4.28
CA VAL A 6 13.71 -10.90 -5.63
C VAL A 6 13.89 -9.55 -6.34
N LEU A 7 15.04 -9.36 -6.99
CA LEU A 7 15.30 -8.22 -7.86
C LEU A 7 15.77 -8.73 -9.21
N ILE A 8 15.00 -8.46 -10.25
CA ILE A 8 15.31 -8.77 -11.64
C ILE A 8 15.74 -7.49 -12.33
N THR A 9 16.83 -7.55 -13.08
CA THR A 9 17.32 -6.42 -13.87
C THR A 9 17.15 -6.70 -15.35
N ILE A 10 16.43 -5.83 -16.03
CA ILE A 10 16.32 -5.83 -17.49
C ILE A 10 17.15 -4.64 -18.01
N PRO A 11 18.31 -4.88 -18.62
CA PRO A 11 19.19 -3.80 -19.06
C PRO A 11 18.51 -2.94 -20.14
N GLY A 12 18.67 -1.62 -19.99
CA GLY A 12 18.27 -0.66 -21.03
C GLY A 12 19.35 -0.48 -22.08
N SER A 13 18.97 -0.02 -23.27
CA SER A 13 19.88 0.28 -24.36
C SER A 13 20.55 1.66 -24.22
N ASP A 14 20.06 2.54 -23.39
CA ASP A 14 20.55 3.89 -23.16
C ASP A 14 20.91 4.09 -21.67
N ALA A 15 22.20 4.03 -21.38
CA ALA A 15 22.72 4.19 -20.03
C ALA A 15 22.64 5.64 -19.49
N SER A 16 22.30 6.62 -20.32
CA SER A 16 22.10 8.01 -19.90
C SER A 16 20.75 8.23 -19.22
N LEU A 17 19.80 7.32 -19.45
CA LEU A 17 18.47 7.36 -18.85
C LEU A 17 18.48 6.75 -17.45
N ARG A 18 17.92 7.48 -16.48
CA ARG A 18 17.72 6.92 -15.16
C ARG A 18 16.79 5.70 -15.21
N PRO A 19 17.11 4.61 -14.52
CA PRO A 19 16.29 3.40 -14.50
C PRO A 19 14.93 3.64 -13.82
N CYS A 20 14.00 2.74 -14.06
CA CYS A 20 12.73 2.67 -13.35
C CYS A 20 12.65 1.38 -12.52
N LEU A 21 11.81 1.39 -11.51
CA LEU A 21 11.51 0.24 -10.65
C LEU A 21 10.02 -0.03 -10.68
N TYR A 22 9.67 -1.28 -10.94
CA TYR A 22 8.33 -1.84 -10.77
C TYR A 22 8.38 -2.80 -9.61
N MET A 23 7.57 -2.57 -8.57
CA MET A 23 7.59 -3.41 -7.40
C MET A 23 6.21 -3.93 -7.04
N SER A 24 6.20 -5.02 -6.34
CA SER A 24 5.06 -5.67 -5.70
C SER A 24 5.57 -6.65 -4.65
N HIS A 25 4.66 -7.33 -3.94
CA HIS A 25 5.07 -8.29 -2.92
C HIS A 25 4.52 -9.69 -3.16
N GLN A 26 5.20 -10.68 -2.59
CA GLN A 26 4.91 -12.09 -2.77
C GLN A 26 4.11 -12.69 -1.60
N ASP A 27 4.27 -12.12 -0.42
CA ASP A 27 3.60 -12.54 0.79
C ASP A 27 2.12 -12.10 0.79
N VAL A 28 1.40 -12.53 1.77
CA VAL A 28 -0.02 -12.26 1.95
C VAL A 28 -0.35 -12.25 3.44
N VAL A 29 -1.34 -11.46 3.85
CA VAL A 29 -1.86 -11.53 5.21
C VAL A 29 -2.43 -12.91 5.51
N PRO A 30 -2.33 -13.39 6.77
CA PRO A 30 -2.89 -14.67 7.15
C PRO A 30 -4.42 -14.67 7.06
N VAL A 31 -4.99 -15.85 6.93
CA VAL A 31 -6.43 -16.05 7.21
C VAL A 31 -6.64 -15.96 8.72
N VAL A 32 -7.63 -15.19 9.15
CA VAL A 32 -7.96 -15.09 10.57
C VAL A 32 -8.44 -16.43 11.07
N GLU A 33 -7.83 -16.95 12.12
CA GLU A 33 -8.19 -18.23 12.71
C GLU A 33 -9.69 -18.28 13.08
N GLY A 34 -10.35 -19.35 12.67
CA GLY A 34 -11.79 -19.56 12.89
C GLY A 34 -12.69 -18.94 11.84
N THR A 35 -12.15 -18.28 10.80
CA THR A 35 -12.92 -17.73 9.68
C THR A 35 -12.78 -18.52 8.37
N GLU A 36 -12.15 -19.70 8.42
CA GLU A 36 -11.92 -20.53 7.23
C GLU A 36 -13.22 -20.96 6.55
N GLN A 37 -14.28 -21.10 7.34
CA GLN A 37 -15.62 -21.45 6.87
C GLN A 37 -16.34 -20.32 6.14
N ASP A 38 -15.92 -19.09 6.32
CA ASP A 38 -16.56 -17.90 5.74
C ASP A 38 -16.15 -17.71 4.27
N TRP A 39 -15.13 -18.45 3.81
CA TRP A 39 -14.65 -18.39 2.46
C TRP A 39 -15.52 -19.23 1.53
N THR A 40 -16.01 -18.63 0.43
CA THR A 40 -16.77 -19.35 -0.62
C THR A 40 -15.92 -20.44 -1.29
N HIS A 41 -14.64 -20.16 -1.48
CA HIS A 41 -13.62 -21.12 -1.92
C HIS A 41 -12.48 -21.11 -0.90
N PRO A 42 -11.78 -22.23 -0.68
CA PRO A 42 -10.66 -22.26 0.27
C PRO A 42 -9.64 -21.15 -0.02
N ALA A 43 -9.22 -20.43 1.02
CA ALA A 43 -8.41 -19.22 0.89
C ALA A 43 -7.13 -19.34 0.06
N PHE A 44 -6.56 -20.54 -0.04
CA PHE A 44 -5.35 -20.81 -0.80
C PHE A 44 -5.57 -21.81 -1.96
N SER A 45 -6.81 -21.99 -2.42
CA SER A 45 -7.11 -22.94 -3.51
C SER A 45 -6.67 -22.44 -4.89
N GLY A 46 -6.77 -21.13 -5.13
CA GLY A 46 -6.58 -20.57 -6.46
C GLY A 46 -7.66 -21.00 -7.45
N ASP A 47 -8.85 -21.34 -6.99
CA ASP A 47 -9.95 -21.80 -7.82
C ASP A 47 -10.34 -20.75 -8.86
N ILE A 48 -10.55 -21.21 -10.09
CA ILE A 48 -11.10 -20.38 -11.18
C ILE A 48 -12.57 -20.76 -11.33
N ALA A 49 -13.44 -19.91 -10.79
CA ALA A 49 -14.88 -20.14 -10.79
C ALA A 49 -15.64 -18.81 -10.91
N ASP A 50 -16.82 -18.86 -11.50
CA ASP A 50 -17.74 -17.72 -11.67
C ASP A 50 -17.12 -16.48 -12.32
N GLY A 51 -16.08 -16.66 -13.15
CA GLY A 51 -15.34 -15.58 -13.81
C GLY A 51 -14.28 -14.91 -12.94
N TYR A 52 -13.94 -15.47 -11.78
CA TYR A 52 -12.94 -14.97 -10.83
C TYR A 52 -11.86 -16.00 -10.55
N ILE A 53 -10.71 -15.51 -10.11
CA ILE A 53 -9.67 -16.32 -9.46
C ILE A 53 -9.83 -16.08 -7.96
N TRP A 54 -10.18 -17.14 -7.22
CA TRP A 54 -10.46 -17.08 -5.79
C TRP A 54 -9.21 -17.41 -4.99
N GLY A 55 -8.85 -16.54 -4.04
CA GLY A 55 -7.77 -16.85 -3.13
C GLY A 55 -7.22 -15.63 -2.40
N ARG A 56 -6.67 -15.85 -1.22
CA ARG A 56 -5.88 -14.87 -0.49
C ARG A 56 -4.65 -14.50 -1.34
N GLY A 57 -4.42 -13.19 -1.52
CA GLY A 57 -3.30 -12.69 -2.31
C GLY A 57 -3.53 -12.62 -3.82
N THR A 58 -4.71 -13.05 -4.35
CA THR A 58 -5.00 -12.90 -5.78
C THR A 58 -5.12 -11.44 -6.19
N LEU A 59 -5.73 -10.60 -5.37
CA LEU A 59 -5.89 -9.17 -5.59
C LEU A 59 -4.79 -8.35 -4.90
N ASP A 60 -4.35 -8.79 -3.74
CA ASP A 60 -3.32 -8.15 -2.92
C ASP A 60 -2.17 -9.15 -2.68
N ILE A 61 -1.11 -9.22 -3.56
CA ILE A 61 -0.99 -8.48 -4.81
C ILE A 61 -0.34 -9.35 -5.90
N LYS A 62 -0.66 -10.63 -5.92
CA LYS A 62 -0.08 -11.55 -6.92
C LYS A 62 -0.48 -11.20 -8.35
N GLU A 63 -1.62 -10.55 -8.56
CA GLU A 63 -2.04 -10.10 -9.88
C GLU A 63 -1.03 -9.07 -10.46
N GLN A 64 -0.47 -8.18 -9.64
CA GLN A 64 0.57 -7.26 -10.08
C GLN A 64 1.92 -7.96 -10.29
N VAL A 65 2.28 -8.93 -9.42
CA VAL A 65 3.49 -9.74 -9.63
C VAL A 65 3.47 -10.38 -11.00
N PHE A 66 2.37 -11.08 -11.34
CA PHE A 66 2.23 -11.73 -12.64
C PHE A 66 2.09 -10.72 -13.77
N GLY A 67 1.32 -9.65 -13.57
CA GLY A 67 1.14 -8.60 -14.58
C GLY A 67 2.45 -7.96 -15.01
N VAL A 68 3.34 -7.66 -14.07
CA VAL A 68 4.67 -7.08 -14.36
C VAL A 68 5.57 -8.10 -15.09
N LEU A 69 5.59 -9.36 -14.65
CA LEU A 69 6.39 -10.42 -15.27
C LEU A 69 5.92 -10.72 -16.68
N GLU A 70 4.62 -10.93 -16.87
CA GLU A 70 4.02 -11.21 -18.17
C GLU A 70 4.18 -10.05 -19.17
N ALA A 71 4.06 -8.81 -18.69
CA ALA A 71 4.29 -7.64 -19.53
C ALA A 71 5.75 -7.58 -20.03
N ALA A 72 6.70 -7.85 -19.12
CA ALA A 72 8.11 -7.89 -19.48
C ALA A 72 8.41 -9.01 -20.47
N GLU A 73 7.93 -10.23 -20.22
CA GLU A 73 8.09 -11.38 -21.11
C GLU A 73 7.45 -11.13 -22.47
N TYR A 74 6.23 -10.62 -22.50
CA TYR A 74 5.52 -10.29 -23.73
C TYR A 74 6.31 -9.33 -24.63
N LEU A 75 6.94 -8.31 -24.05
CA LEU A 75 7.75 -7.35 -24.80
C LEU A 75 9.06 -7.99 -25.30
N LEU A 76 9.76 -8.69 -24.44
CA LEU A 76 11.03 -9.35 -24.77
C LEU A 76 10.86 -10.43 -25.84
N ALA A 77 9.82 -11.27 -25.73
CA ALA A 77 9.51 -12.31 -26.73
C ALA A 77 9.20 -11.74 -28.11
N ARG A 78 8.83 -10.46 -28.21
CA ARG A 78 8.61 -9.74 -29.47
C ARG A 78 9.84 -8.96 -29.95
N GLY A 79 10.99 -9.21 -29.36
CA GLY A 79 12.24 -8.53 -29.70
C GLY A 79 12.25 -7.06 -29.35
N LYS A 80 11.39 -6.60 -28.43
CA LYS A 80 11.43 -5.23 -27.94
C LYS A 80 12.57 -5.10 -26.94
N SER A 81 13.30 -3.98 -27.01
CA SER A 81 14.30 -3.58 -26.03
C SER A 81 13.75 -2.42 -25.19
N PHE A 82 14.20 -2.37 -23.94
CA PHE A 82 13.89 -1.25 -23.06
C PHE A 82 14.91 -0.12 -23.33
N ALA A 83 14.45 1.12 -23.42
CA ALA A 83 15.37 2.25 -23.55
C ALA A 83 16.12 2.46 -22.24
N ARG A 84 15.41 2.52 -21.10
CA ARG A 84 16.00 2.60 -19.77
C ARG A 84 16.06 1.24 -19.09
N THR A 85 17.01 1.04 -18.21
CA THR A 85 17.03 -0.16 -17.36
C THR A 85 15.76 -0.22 -16.52
N ALA A 86 15.11 -1.38 -16.49
CA ALA A 86 13.98 -1.66 -15.65
C ALA A 86 14.37 -2.66 -14.55
N TYR A 87 14.07 -2.31 -13.31
CA TYR A 87 14.16 -3.20 -12.17
C TYR A 87 12.75 -3.73 -11.87
N LEU A 88 12.62 -5.05 -11.70
CA LEU A 88 11.41 -5.69 -11.20
C LEU A 88 11.73 -6.21 -9.80
N ALA A 89 11.04 -5.71 -8.80
CA ALA A 89 11.31 -5.95 -7.40
C ALA A 89 10.11 -6.61 -6.74
N PHE A 90 10.33 -7.74 -6.07
CA PHE A 90 9.28 -8.48 -5.39
C PHE A 90 9.67 -8.71 -3.94
N GLY A 91 9.03 -7.98 -3.02
CA GLY A 91 9.18 -8.12 -1.58
C GLY A 91 8.64 -9.46 -1.07
N ASP A 92 9.07 -9.86 0.11
CA ASP A 92 8.71 -11.15 0.71
C ASP A 92 8.03 -11.01 2.07
N ASP A 93 7.89 -9.80 2.59
CA ASP A 93 7.41 -9.52 3.94
C ASP A 93 6.73 -8.14 4.06
N GLU A 94 6.07 -7.69 2.99
CA GLU A 94 5.38 -6.38 2.94
C GLU A 94 4.28 -6.30 4.00
N GLU A 95 3.49 -7.34 4.14
CA GLU A 95 2.35 -7.47 5.04
C GLU A 95 2.77 -7.60 6.54
N THR A 96 4.06 -7.53 6.82
CA THR A 96 4.59 -7.70 8.18
C THR A 96 5.57 -6.61 8.58
N ILE A 97 6.84 -6.74 8.22
CA ILE A 97 7.93 -5.86 8.68
C ILE A 97 8.64 -5.12 7.54
N ASN A 98 8.35 -5.48 6.30
CA ASN A 98 8.82 -4.84 5.06
C ASN A 98 10.35 -4.69 4.94
N LEU A 99 11.11 -5.68 5.42
CA LEU A 99 12.57 -5.70 5.32
C LEU A 99 13.06 -6.06 3.91
N GLY A 100 12.25 -6.81 3.15
CA GLY A 100 12.57 -7.17 1.78
C GLY A 100 12.70 -5.96 0.88
N ALA A 101 11.74 -5.04 0.92
CA ALA A 101 11.79 -3.78 0.17
C ALA A 101 12.93 -2.88 0.65
N LEU A 102 13.17 -2.80 1.96
CA LEU A 102 14.29 -2.06 2.51
C LEU A 102 15.63 -2.60 2.00
N ALA A 103 15.81 -3.92 2.00
CA ALA A 103 17.04 -4.55 1.52
C ALA A 103 17.28 -4.29 0.02
N ILE A 104 16.23 -4.27 -0.80
CA ILE A 104 16.31 -3.89 -2.22
C ILE A 104 16.73 -2.42 -2.35
N ALA A 105 16.11 -1.53 -1.58
CA ALA A 105 16.43 -0.11 -1.60
C ALA A 105 17.89 0.15 -1.21
N GLU A 106 18.39 -0.49 -0.15
CA GLU A 106 19.77 -0.40 0.28
C GLU A 106 20.75 -0.96 -0.77
N HIS A 107 20.39 -2.08 -1.40
CA HIS A 107 21.20 -2.67 -2.48
C HIS A 107 21.35 -1.71 -3.66
N LEU A 108 20.25 -1.15 -4.16
CA LEU A 108 20.27 -0.18 -5.27
C LEU A 108 21.03 1.10 -4.88
N LYS A 109 20.84 1.58 -3.66
CA LYS A 109 21.55 2.74 -3.13
C LYS A 109 23.06 2.50 -3.06
N ALA A 110 23.50 1.32 -2.60
CA ALA A 110 24.90 0.94 -2.54
C ALA A 110 25.57 0.90 -3.94
N GLN A 111 24.78 0.64 -4.98
CA GLN A 111 25.23 0.69 -6.38
C GLN A 111 25.16 2.11 -6.98
N GLY A 112 24.76 3.11 -6.22
CA GLY A 112 24.61 4.49 -6.70
C GLY A 112 23.44 4.70 -7.66
N VAL A 113 22.45 3.80 -7.67
CA VAL A 113 21.29 3.89 -8.56
C VAL A 113 20.38 5.03 -8.10
N THR A 114 20.04 5.90 -9.05
CA THR A 114 18.99 6.92 -8.89
C THR A 114 17.88 6.64 -9.86
N LEU A 115 16.71 6.34 -9.34
CA LEU A 115 15.54 5.97 -10.13
C LEU A 115 14.85 7.21 -10.74
N GLU A 116 14.23 7.03 -11.91
CA GLU A 116 13.33 8.01 -12.52
C GLU A 116 11.98 8.01 -11.81
N PHE A 117 11.45 6.81 -11.59
CA PHE A 117 10.23 6.59 -10.82
C PHE A 117 10.22 5.18 -10.21
N VAL A 118 9.36 5.02 -9.23
CA VAL A 118 8.96 3.74 -8.68
C VAL A 118 7.46 3.58 -8.97
N LEU A 119 7.06 2.45 -9.53
CA LEU A 119 5.67 2.02 -9.62
C LEU A 119 5.48 0.89 -8.64
N ASP A 120 4.67 1.15 -7.65
CA ASP A 120 4.28 0.23 -6.59
C ASP A 120 2.80 -0.11 -6.72
N GLU A 121 2.25 -0.76 -5.74
CA GLU A 121 0.82 -1.02 -5.64
C GLU A 121 0.02 0.24 -5.30
N GLY A 122 -1.30 0.13 -5.37
CA GLY A 122 -2.22 1.19 -5.03
C GLY A 122 -2.89 1.83 -6.24
N GLY A 123 -3.85 2.70 -5.92
CA GLY A 123 -4.74 3.22 -6.93
C GLY A 123 -5.79 2.19 -7.35
N CYS A 124 -6.83 2.64 -7.98
CA CYS A 124 -7.86 1.74 -8.50
C CYS A 124 -8.75 2.45 -9.54
N LYS A 125 -9.47 1.67 -10.32
CA LYS A 125 -10.62 2.15 -11.08
C LYS A 125 -11.86 2.08 -10.21
N ILE A 126 -12.55 3.20 -10.08
CA ILE A 126 -13.80 3.33 -9.32
C ILE A 126 -14.92 3.60 -10.32
N GLU A 127 -15.85 2.68 -10.43
CA GLU A 127 -16.95 2.77 -11.40
C GLU A 127 -18.22 2.15 -10.78
N PRO A 128 -19.31 2.92 -10.67
CA PRO A 128 -19.36 4.37 -10.91
C PRO A 128 -18.64 5.18 -9.83
N GLY A 129 -18.32 6.42 -10.12
CA GLY A 129 -17.64 7.36 -9.20
C GLY A 129 -18.51 7.89 -8.05
N THR A 130 -19.54 7.17 -7.66
CA THR A 130 -20.53 7.57 -6.62
C THR A 130 -19.87 7.90 -5.29
N ALA A 131 -18.83 7.16 -4.90
CA ALA A 131 -18.08 7.41 -3.66
C ALA A 131 -17.45 8.83 -3.60
N PHE A 132 -17.30 9.47 -4.75
CA PHE A 132 -16.77 10.84 -4.89
C PHE A 132 -17.82 11.84 -5.37
N GLY A 133 -19.10 11.47 -5.31
CA GLY A 133 -20.19 12.34 -5.77
C GLY A 133 -20.26 12.55 -7.28
N ALA A 134 -19.64 11.68 -8.07
CA ALA A 134 -19.57 11.72 -9.53
C ALA A 134 -20.12 10.41 -10.15
N PRO A 135 -21.42 10.09 -9.96
CA PRO A 135 -22.00 8.80 -10.32
C PRO A 135 -21.95 8.47 -11.82
N GLU A 136 -21.90 9.48 -12.67
CA GLU A 136 -21.88 9.31 -14.14
C GLU A 136 -20.45 9.19 -14.71
N THR A 137 -19.44 9.09 -13.83
CA THR A 137 -18.03 9.13 -14.24
C THR A 137 -17.27 7.93 -13.70
N SER A 138 -16.41 7.36 -14.54
CA SER A 138 -15.38 6.41 -14.09
C SER A 138 -14.15 7.19 -13.64
N ILE A 139 -13.64 6.86 -12.47
CA ILE A 139 -12.45 7.51 -11.89
C ILE A 139 -11.31 6.50 -11.87
N VAL A 140 -10.14 6.90 -12.37
CA VAL A 140 -8.89 6.14 -12.18
C VAL A 140 -8.05 6.94 -11.18
N SER A 141 -7.80 6.34 -10.05
CA SER A 141 -6.97 6.90 -8.99
C SER A 141 -5.50 6.51 -9.21
N VAL A 142 -4.61 7.50 -9.23
CA VAL A 142 -3.16 7.29 -9.21
C VAL A 142 -2.64 7.90 -7.92
N GLN A 143 -2.11 7.07 -7.04
CA GLN A 143 -1.53 7.52 -5.78
C GLN A 143 -0.09 8.00 -6.03
N LEU A 144 0.23 9.20 -5.59
CA LEU A 144 1.55 9.81 -5.80
C LEU A 144 2.43 9.79 -4.56
N MET A 145 1.87 9.44 -3.41
CA MET A 145 2.58 9.38 -2.12
C MET A 145 1.74 8.63 -1.08
N GLU A 146 2.39 8.15 -0.06
CA GLU A 146 1.75 7.59 1.11
C GLU A 146 1.89 8.50 2.34
N LYS A 147 1.02 8.26 3.32
CA LYS A 147 1.13 8.87 4.64
C LYS A 147 2.25 8.20 5.41
N GLY A 148 2.90 8.95 6.30
CA GLY A 148 3.84 8.36 7.23
C GLY A 148 3.14 7.40 8.20
N TYR A 149 3.80 6.31 8.52
CA TYR A 149 3.38 5.32 9.51
C TYR A 149 4.28 5.40 10.73
N ALA A 150 3.71 5.21 11.91
CA ALA A 150 4.48 5.09 13.16
C ALA A 150 3.70 4.27 14.17
N ASP A 151 4.38 3.32 14.79
CA ASP A 151 3.91 2.64 15.98
C ASP A 151 4.22 3.47 17.22
N LEU A 152 3.28 3.58 18.13
CA LEU A 152 3.42 4.29 19.38
C LEU A 152 3.23 3.33 20.55
N GLU A 153 4.31 3.04 21.27
CA GLU A 153 4.24 2.29 22.52
C GLU A 153 4.00 3.23 23.70
N LEU A 154 2.93 2.97 24.44
CA LEU A 154 2.61 3.70 25.67
C LEU A 154 2.86 2.80 26.87
N SER A 155 3.78 3.17 27.74
CA SER A 155 4.08 2.45 28.96
C SER A 155 3.92 3.34 30.20
N VAL A 156 3.37 2.77 31.28
CA VAL A 156 3.24 3.43 32.58
C VAL A 156 3.90 2.57 33.66
N HIS A 157 4.90 3.13 34.30
CA HIS A 157 5.53 2.51 35.47
C HIS A 157 4.91 3.06 36.75
N SER A 158 4.56 2.20 37.68
CA SER A 158 4.08 2.58 38.98
C SER A 158 4.59 1.63 40.06
N ILE A 159 4.70 2.14 41.27
CA ILE A 159 4.94 1.31 42.46
C ILE A 159 3.66 0.53 42.75
N GLY A 160 3.76 -0.78 42.88
CA GLY A 160 2.63 -1.63 43.26
C GLY A 160 2.07 -1.21 44.62
N GLY A 161 0.80 -1.53 44.83
CA GLY A 161 0.11 -1.21 46.07
C GLY A 161 -1.12 -2.09 46.29
N HIS A 162 -1.75 -1.96 47.43
CA HIS A 162 -2.98 -2.71 47.74
C HIS A 162 -4.15 -2.09 46.98
N SER A 163 -4.93 -2.91 46.29
CA SER A 163 -6.04 -2.46 45.45
C SER A 163 -7.12 -1.65 46.18
N SER A 164 -7.30 -1.89 47.50
CA SER A 164 -8.25 -1.12 48.34
C SER A 164 -7.73 0.29 48.72
N ARG A 165 -6.49 0.63 48.40
CA ARG A 165 -5.86 1.91 48.75
C ARG A 165 -5.03 2.44 47.56
N PRO A 166 -5.66 2.80 46.45
CA PRO A 166 -4.96 3.30 45.28
C PRO A 166 -4.40 4.70 45.56
N TYR A 167 -3.08 4.86 45.47
CA TYR A 167 -2.42 6.16 45.58
C TYR A 167 -2.38 6.85 44.20
N GLY A 168 -2.98 8.05 44.12
CA GLY A 168 -2.80 8.95 42.97
C GLY A 168 -3.29 8.41 41.61
N GLY A 169 -4.23 7.47 41.62
CA GLY A 169 -4.72 6.77 40.42
C GLY A 169 -3.93 5.50 40.12
N THR A 170 -4.59 4.58 39.42
CA THR A 170 -3.98 3.31 38.99
C THR A 170 -3.17 3.49 37.72
N SER A 171 -2.18 2.62 37.48
CA SER A 171 -1.45 2.58 36.20
C SER A 171 -2.39 2.46 35.01
N LEU A 172 -3.43 1.62 35.15
CA LEU A 172 -4.46 1.47 34.12
C LEU A 172 -5.19 2.78 33.84
N GLY A 173 -5.58 3.52 34.89
CA GLY A 173 -6.26 4.81 34.76
C GLY A 173 -5.39 5.86 34.06
N ARG A 174 -4.08 5.90 34.36
CA ARG A 174 -3.14 6.81 33.68
C ARG A 174 -2.94 6.45 32.24
N LEU A 175 -2.78 5.14 31.91
CA LEU A 175 -2.62 4.67 30.55
C LEU A 175 -3.88 4.94 29.72
N SER A 176 -5.05 4.64 30.27
CA SER A 176 -6.34 4.91 29.61
C SER A 176 -6.55 6.40 29.36
N GLY A 177 -6.13 7.26 30.30
CA GLY A 177 -6.17 8.71 30.13
C GLY A 177 -5.29 9.18 28.96
N ALA A 178 -4.04 8.71 28.90
CA ALA A 178 -3.13 9.04 27.80
C ALA A 178 -3.67 8.58 26.42
N ILE A 179 -4.21 7.35 26.33
CA ILE A 179 -4.85 6.85 25.12
C ILE A 179 -6.03 7.75 24.72
N ALA A 180 -6.89 8.10 25.68
CA ALA A 180 -8.04 8.96 25.42
C ALA A 180 -7.61 10.37 24.94
N ASP A 181 -6.54 10.92 25.49
CA ASP A 181 -6.04 12.24 25.07
C ASP A 181 -5.47 12.21 23.65
N ILE A 182 -4.71 11.16 23.30
CA ILE A 182 -4.20 10.97 21.93
C ILE A 182 -5.36 10.85 20.94
N THR A 183 -6.39 10.07 21.28
CA THR A 183 -7.53 9.85 20.36
C THR A 183 -8.42 11.09 20.22
N ARG A 184 -8.45 11.98 21.22
CA ARG A 184 -9.19 13.26 21.14
C ARG A 184 -8.44 14.35 20.40
N ALA A 185 -7.15 14.19 20.17
CA ALA A 185 -6.30 15.17 19.50
C ALA A 185 -5.81 14.64 18.15
N PRO A 186 -6.70 14.48 17.16
CA PRO A 186 -6.30 14.00 15.84
C PRO A 186 -5.33 14.98 15.19
N PHE A 187 -4.46 14.47 14.32
CA PHE A 187 -3.59 15.32 13.53
C PHE A 187 -4.39 16.33 12.71
N ALA A 188 -3.86 17.53 12.57
CA ALA A 188 -4.49 18.55 11.73
C ALA A 188 -4.56 18.07 10.28
N VAL A 189 -5.74 18.18 9.69
CA VAL A 189 -5.94 17.89 8.26
C VAL A 189 -5.14 18.88 7.44
N ARG A 190 -4.34 18.39 6.50
CA ARG A 190 -3.57 19.20 5.57
C ARG A 190 -3.80 18.68 4.16
N LEU A 191 -4.14 19.55 3.25
CA LEU A 191 -4.18 19.25 1.83
C LEU A 191 -2.79 19.53 1.24
N ASN A 192 -2.23 18.56 0.55
CA ASN A 192 -1.05 18.75 -0.28
C ASN A 192 -1.45 19.07 -1.73
N SER A 193 -0.48 19.40 -2.57
CA SER A 193 -0.74 19.77 -3.97
C SER A 193 -1.37 18.63 -4.78
N ALA A 194 -1.04 17.35 -4.47
CA ALA A 194 -1.65 16.21 -5.14
C ALA A 194 -3.14 16.09 -4.81
N MET A 195 -3.51 16.25 -3.54
CA MET A 195 -4.92 16.26 -3.12
C MET A 195 -5.69 17.44 -3.71
N THR A 196 -5.08 18.63 -3.70
CA THR A 196 -5.70 19.82 -4.31
C THR A 196 -5.94 19.60 -5.80
N GLY A 197 -4.94 19.12 -6.55
CA GLY A 197 -5.08 18.82 -7.97
C GLY A 197 -6.10 17.72 -8.26
N ALA A 198 -6.21 16.71 -7.40
CA ALA A 198 -7.25 15.69 -7.53
C ALA A 198 -8.65 16.28 -7.36
N PHE A 199 -8.87 17.14 -6.35
CA PHE A 199 -10.16 17.81 -6.16
C PHE A 199 -10.49 18.77 -7.31
N GLU A 200 -9.53 19.55 -7.78
CA GLU A 200 -9.71 20.42 -8.94
C GLU A 200 -10.09 19.63 -10.20
N THR A 201 -9.48 18.45 -10.40
CA THR A 201 -9.78 17.57 -11.53
C THR A 201 -11.16 16.95 -11.42
N LEU A 202 -11.60 16.57 -10.21
CA LEU A 202 -12.89 15.95 -9.98
C LEU A 202 -14.05 16.95 -9.93
N ALA A 203 -13.81 18.18 -9.50
CA ALA A 203 -14.85 19.18 -9.26
C ALA A 203 -15.87 19.34 -10.39
N PRO A 204 -15.49 19.35 -11.70
CA PRO A 204 -16.45 19.46 -12.79
C PRO A 204 -17.43 18.29 -12.91
N TYR A 205 -17.06 17.12 -12.37
CA TYR A 205 -17.82 15.88 -12.48
C TYR A 205 -18.66 15.58 -11.24
N ILE A 206 -18.44 16.31 -10.14
CA ILE A 206 -19.19 16.13 -8.90
C ILE A 206 -20.58 16.77 -9.09
N THR A 207 -21.61 15.95 -9.04
CA THR A 207 -23.01 16.37 -9.19
C THR A 207 -23.82 16.28 -7.90
N GLU A 208 -23.34 15.50 -6.91
CA GLU A 208 -24.03 15.25 -5.65
C GLU A 208 -23.70 16.32 -4.59
N GLU A 209 -24.75 16.82 -3.94
CA GLU A 209 -24.60 17.70 -2.77
C GLU A 209 -24.42 16.85 -1.49
N PRO A 210 -23.67 17.27 -0.46
CA PRO A 210 -23.02 18.60 -0.35
C PRO A 210 -21.62 18.68 -1.01
N LEU A 211 -21.09 17.59 -1.57
CA LEU A 211 -19.71 17.57 -2.11
C LEU A 211 -19.50 18.64 -3.20
N LYS A 212 -20.51 18.84 -4.04
CA LYS A 212 -20.49 19.87 -5.07
C LYS A 212 -20.28 21.28 -4.52
N THR A 213 -20.79 21.55 -3.33
CA THR A 213 -20.62 22.85 -2.66
C THR A 213 -19.24 22.98 -2.02
N LEU A 214 -18.66 21.87 -1.54
CA LEU A 214 -17.37 21.86 -0.85
C LEU A 214 -16.17 22.05 -1.78
N VAL A 215 -16.28 21.69 -3.07
CA VAL A 215 -15.18 21.74 -4.05
C VAL A 215 -15.24 22.98 -4.96
N ARG A 216 -16.17 23.88 -4.74
CA ARG A 216 -16.30 25.19 -5.41
C ARG A 216 -15.65 26.30 -4.58
#